data_706de3e9a82fd0507a04c8ae664692aa
#
_entry.id   706de3e9a82fd0507a04c8ae664692aa
#
_cell.length_a   1.000
_cell.length_b   1.000
_cell.length_c   1.000
_cell.angle_alpha   90.00
_cell.angle_beta   90.00
_cell.angle_gamma   90.00
#
_symmetry.space_group_name_H-M   'P 1'
#
loop_
_entity.id
_entity.type
_entity.pdbx_description
1 polymer ?
#
loop_
_entity_poly.entity_id
_entity_poly.type
_entity_poly.pdbx_seq_one_letter_code
_entity_poly.pdbx_strand_id
1 'polypeptide(L)'
;MTVDAVEEPFCTQLTVRLRDGQTLLGVDLPTPCTFASGNGVDVLWMGPDEYLVLAEPGRQAELETALREEGAAAVVDVSAQRDVVRLTGDHARDVLAHGCAIDLDPSVSPPGTCVQTLLARTGIVLMVREEGFTILVRQSFSDYFEAWLADASLEYVP
;
A
#
# COMPACT_ATOMS: atom_id res chain seq x y z
N MET A 1 -0.10 21.85 13.28
CA MET A 1 -0.94 20.88 12.54
C MET A 1 -0.32 20.72 11.18
N THR A 2 0.21 19.55 10.89
CA THR A 2 1.02 19.34 9.68
C THR A 2 0.50 18.14 8.91
N VAL A 3 0.67 18.19 7.60
CA VAL A 3 0.59 17.02 6.73
C VAL A 3 2.00 16.77 6.25
N ASP A 4 2.49 15.56 6.49
CA ASP A 4 3.80 15.12 6.02
C ASP A 4 3.61 14.00 5.00
N ALA A 5 4.12 14.23 3.80
CA ALA A 5 4.21 13.22 2.76
C ALA A 5 5.68 12.87 2.53
N VAL A 6 6.01 11.61 2.71
CA VAL A 6 7.37 11.10 2.53
C VAL A 6 7.33 9.96 1.53
N GLU A 7 8.10 10.08 0.46
CA GLU A 7 8.38 8.95 -0.42
C GLU A 7 9.30 7.97 0.30
N GLU A 8 8.82 6.72 0.41
CA GLU A 8 9.63 5.65 0.98
C GLU A 8 10.72 5.24 -0.03
N PRO A 9 11.91 4.82 0.45
CA PRO A 9 12.93 4.31 -0.46
C PRO A 9 12.42 3.10 -1.24
N PHE A 10 13.10 2.74 -2.32
CA PHE A 10 12.73 1.64 -3.22
C PHE A 10 12.38 0.35 -2.49
N CYS A 11 11.10 0.23 -2.10
CA CYS A 11 10.60 -0.90 -1.34
C CYS A 11 10.58 -2.19 -2.15
N THR A 12 10.77 -3.32 -1.49
CA THR A 12 10.51 -4.63 -2.08
C THR A 12 9.01 -4.81 -2.26
N GLN A 13 8.59 -5.13 -3.49
CA GLN A 13 7.20 -5.43 -3.83
C GLN A 13 7.15 -6.71 -4.66
N LEU A 14 6.47 -7.74 -4.16
CA LEU A 14 6.31 -9.02 -4.86
C LEU A 14 4.82 -9.30 -5.06
N THR A 15 4.41 -9.50 -6.30
CA THR A 15 3.09 -10.06 -6.60
C THR A 15 3.14 -11.57 -6.41
N VAL A 16 2.20 -12.08 -5.63
CA VAL A 16 2.12 -13.49 -5.27
C VAL A 16 0.76 -14.06 -5.67
N ARG A 17 0.78 -15.20 -6.34
CA ARG A 17 -0.41 -16.02 -6.55
C ARG A 17 -0.35 -17.22 -5.61
N LEU A 18 -1.34 -17.34 -4.74
CA LEU A 18 -1.48 -18.45 -3.81
C LEU A 18 -2.92 -18.95 -3.89
N ARG A 19 -3.10 -20.20 -4.34
CA ARG A 19 -4.44 -20.78 -4.51
C ARG A 19 -4.95 -21.44 -3.22
N ASP A 20 -4.05 -22.11 -2.52
CA ASP A 20 -4.34 -22.83 -1.30
C ASP A 20 -3.33 -22.45 -0.23
N GLY A 21 -3.81 -22.03 0.93
CA GLY A 21 -2.96 -21.64 2.05
C GLY A 21 -3.71 -20.77 3.04
N GLN A 22 -3.13 -20.59 4.21
CA GLN A 22 -3.68 -19.75 5.28
C GLN A 22 -2.71 -18.63 5.68
N THR A 23 -1.44 -18.78 5.33
CA THR A 23 -0.38 -17.84 5.68
C THR A 23 0.55 -17.59 4.49
N LEU A 24 1.19 -16.43 4.49
CA LEU A 24 2.35 -16.11 3.67
C LEU A 24 3.42 -15.48 4.57
N LEU A 25 4.65 -16.01 4.53
CA LEU A 25 5.78 -15.53 5.33
C LEU A 25 5.47 -15.47 6.84
N GLY A 26 4.66 -16.41 7.32
CA GLY A 26 4.21 -16.47 8.72
C GLY A 26 3.14 -15.44 9.08
N VAL A 27 2.59 -14.73 8.11
CA VAL A 27 1.49 -13.77 8.29
C VAL A 27 0.19 -14.42 7.82
N ASP A 28 -0.87 -14.35 8.63
CA ASP A 28 -2.19 -14.82 8.24
C ASP A 28 -2.68 -14.06 6.99
N LEU A 29 -3.27 -14.78 6.05
CA LEU A 29 -3.77 -14.16 4.83
C LEU A 29 -4.85 -13.13 5.16
N PRO A 30 -4.71 -11.90 4.64
CA PRO A 30 -5.72 -10.87 4.85
C PRO A 30 -7.04 -11.24 4.15
N THR A 31 -8.14 -10.84 4.75
CA THR A 31 -9.47 -10.91 4.14
C THR A 31 -9.61 -9.86 3.03
N PRO A 32 -10.64 -9.96 2.15
CA PRO A 32 -10.85 -8.97 1.10
C PRO A 32 -10.83 -7.53 1.59
N CYS A 33 -10.14 -6.67 0.85
CA CYS A 33 -9.96 -5.24 1.14
C CYS A 33 -9.23 -4.96 2.46
N THR A 34 -8.35 -5.86 2.89
CA THR A 34 -7.48 -5.66 4.06
C THR A 34 -6.02 -5.98 3.75
N PHE A 35 -5.15 -5.61 4.68
CA PHE A 35 -3.77 -6.10 4.73
C PHE A 35 -3.45 -6.63 6.14
N ALA A 36 -2.45 -7.46 6.23
CA ALA A 36 -1.92 -7.96 7.48
C ALA A 36 -0.41 -7.75 7.54
N SER A 37 0.12 -7.47 8.71
CA SER A 37 1.54 -7.16 8.93
C SER A 37 2.15 -8.15 9.90
N GLY A 38 3.40 -8.52 9.68
CA GLY A 38 4.19 -9.37 10.56
C GLY A 38 5.52 -9.77 9.93
N ASN A 39 6.48 -10.14 10.75
CA ASN A 39 7.79 -10.63 10.32
C ASN A 39 8.52 -9.68 9.32
N GLY A 40 8.29 -8.37 9.45
CA GLY A 40 8.92 -7.37 8.59
C GLY A 40 8.31 -7.24 7.20
N VAL A 41 7.11 -7.77 6.98
CA VAL A 41 6.38 -7.65 5.72
C VAL A 41 4.94 -7.21 5.97
N ASP A 42 4.37 -6.56 4.96
CA ASP A 42 2.93 -6.36 4.81
C ASP A 42 2.43 -7.28 3.69
N VAL A 43 1.34 -7.98 3.94
CA VAL A 43 0.65 -8.79 2.93
C VAL A 43 -0.68 -8.11 2.61
N LEU A 44 -0.81 -7.64 1.37
CA LEU A 44 -1.98 -6.89 0.89
C LEU A 44 -2.87 -7.82 0.07
N TRP A 45 -4.16 -7.83 0.36
CA TRP A 45 -5.13 -8.51 -0.50
C TRP A 45 -5.36 -7.71 -1.79
N MET A 46 -5.10 -8.33 -2.93
CA MET A 46 -5.27 -7.70 -4.25
C MET A 46 -6.38 -8.35 -5.08
N GLY A 47 -6.78 -9.55 -4.71
CA GLY A 47 -7.80 -10.34 -5.39
C GLY A 47 -7.93 -11.71 -4.74
N PRO A 48 -8.86 -12.57 -5.18
CA PRO A 48 -9.17 -13.85 -4.52
C PRO A 48 -7.98 -14.79 -4.31
N ASP A 49 -7.01 -14.78 -5.19
CA ASP A 49 -5.79 -15.59 -5.12
C ASP A 49 -4.51 -14.76 -5.33
N GLU A 50 -4.65 -13.44 -5.24
CA GLU A 50 -3.58 -12.48 -5.51
C GLU A 50 -3.27 -11.61 -4.31
N TYR A 51 -1.99 -11.59 -3.96
CA TYR A 51 -1.47 -10.79 -2.86
C TYR A 51 -0.28 -9.95 -3.33
N LEU A 52 -0.09 -8.80 -2.71
CA LEU A 52 1.13 -8.01 -2.84
C LEU A 52 1.87 -8.06 -1.51
N VAL A 53 3.11 -8.50 -1.54
CA VAL A 53 4.01 -8.45 -0.39
C VAL A 53 4.83 -7.18 -0.50
N LEU A 54 4.77 -6.34 0.54
CA LEU A 54 5.52 -5.10 0.67
C LEU A 54 6.52 -5.26 1.82
N ALA A 55 7.78 -4.94 1.57
CA ALA A 55 8.86 -5.05 2.54
C ALA A 55 9.92 -3.98 2.33
N GLU A 56 10.88 -3.91 3.25
CA GLU A 56 12.04 -3.04 3.13
C GLU A 56 12.85 -3.33 1.85
N PRO A 57 13.62 -2.34 1.35
CA PRO A 57 14.46 -2.50 0.19
C PRO A 57 15.42 -3.68 0.29
N GLY A 58 15.66 -4.34 -0.84
CA GLY A 58 16.70 -5.36 -0.97
C GLY A 58 16.32 -6.76 -0.52
N ARG A 59 15.04 -7.01 -0.20
CA ARG A 59 14.58 -8.33 0.24
C ARG A 59 13.98 -9.20 -0.87
N GLN A 60 14.05 -8.79 -2.12
CA GLN A 60 13.40 -9.46 -3.25
C GLN A 60 13.77 -10.95 -3.36
N ALA A 61 15.07 -11.26 -3.46
CA ALA A 61 15.55 -12.62 -3.67
C ALA A 61 15.24 -13.55 -2.50
N GLU A 62 15.42 -13.07 -1.27
CA GLU A 62 15.12 -13.80 -0.05
C GLU A 62 13.63 -14.16 0.02
N LEU A 63 12.77 -13.16 -0.13
CA LEU A 63 11.32 -13.35 -0.02
C LEU A 63 10.75 -14.15 -1.19
N GLU A 64 11.26 -13.98 -2.40
CA GLU A 64 10.87 -14.80 -3.55
C GLU A 64 11.15 -16.28 -3.31
N THR A 65 12.31 -16.60 -2.78
CA THR A 65 12.69 -17.98 -2.44
C THR A 65 11.75 -18.55 -1.38
N ALA A 66 11.55 -17.83 -0.28
CA ALA A 66 10.67 -18.26 0.80
C ALA A 66 9.22 -18.48 0.34
N LEU A 67 8.68 -17.59 -0.46
CA LEU A 67 7.32 -17.68 -1.00
C LEU A 67 7.14 -18.89 -1.93
N ARG A 68 8.15 -19.20 -2.75
CA ARG A 68 8.12 -20.40 -3.61
C ARG A 68 8.18 -21.69 -2.78
N GLU A 69 8.97 -21.71 -1.72
CA GLU A 69 9.05 -22.85 -0.79
C GLU A 69 7.73 -23.06 -0.03
N GLU A 70 6.98 -22.00 0.24
CA GLU A 70 5.63 -22.07 0.83
C GLU A 70 4.54 -22.53 -0.16
N GLY A 71 4.88 -22.74 -1.43
CA GLY A 71 3.97 -23.25 -2.44
C GLY A 71 3.23 -22.19 -3.24
N ALA A 72 3.73 -20.96 -3.30
CA ALA A 72 3.18 -19.94 -4.17
C ALA A 72 3.21 -20.41 -5.64
N ALA A 73 2.08 -20.27 -6.32
CA ALA A 73 1.95 -20.69 -7.73
C ALA A 73 2.74 -19.74 -8.66
N ALA A 74 2.86 -18.49 -8.30
CA ALA A 74 3.69 -17.50 -8.99
C ALA A 74 4.18 -16.44 -8.00
N VAL A 75 5.42 -16.01 -8.18
CA VAL A 75 6.01 -14.86 -7.47
C VAL A 75 6.73 -14.02 -8.51
N VAL A 76 6.41 -12.73 -8.56
CA VAL A 76 6.98 -11.78 -9.51
C VAL A 76 7.46 -10.54 -8.78
N ASP A 77 8.72 -10.17 -8.97
CA ASP A 77 9.25 -8.89 -8.48
C ASP A 77 8.66 -7.73 -9.29
N VAL A 78 7.89 -6.89 -8.61
CA VAL A 78 7.26 -5.69 -9.16
C VAL A 78 7.70 -4.43 -8.42
N SER A 79 8.86 -4.47 -7.76
CA SER A 79 9.35 -3.37 -6.91
C SER A 79 9.48 -2.05 -7.67
N ALA A 80 9.77 -2.07 -8.96
CA ALA A 80 9.86 -0.87 -9.80
C ALA A 80 8.51 -0.38 -10.36
N GLN A 81 7.41 -1.08 -10.09
CA GLN A 81 6.11 -0.75 -10.68
C GLN A 81 5.43 0.43 -10.00
N ARG A 82 5.63 0.57 -8.69
CA ARG A 82 4.94 1.57 -7.86
C ARG A 82 5.91 2.24 -6.91
N ASP A 83 5.76 3.54 -6.79
CA ASP A 83 6.35 4.29 -5.70
C ASP A 83 5.44 4.21 -4.47
N VAL A 84 6.03 4.23 -3.30
CA VAL A 84 5.34 4.11 -2.01
C VAL A 84 5.47 5.43 -1.28
N VAL A 85 4.34 6.05 -0.94
CA VAL A 85 4.29 7.32 -0.23
C VAL A 85 3.58 7.11 1.09
N ARG A 86 4.21 7.54 2.17
CA ARG A 86 3.60 7.62 3.49
C ARG A 86 3.03 9.01 3.71
N LEU A 87 1.76 9.10 4.03
CA LEU A 87 1.05 10.35 4.36
C LEU A 87 0.62 10.30 5.82
N THR A 88 1.13 11.24 6.61
CA THR A 88 0.85 11.34 8.06
C THR A 88 0.46 12.76 8.46
N GLY A 89 0.04 12.93 9.70
CA GLY A 89 -0.38 14.21 10.26
C GLY A 89 -1.89 14.33 10.45
N ASP A 90 -2.30 15.31 11.23
CA ASP A 90 -3.70 15.49 11.65
C ASP A 90 -4.67 15.67 10.48
N HIS A 91 -4.19 16.26 9.38
CA HIS A 91 -4.98 16.55 8.19
C HIS A 91 -4.73 15.58 7.02
N ALA A 92 -4.01 14.47 7.24
CA ALA A 92 -3.76 13.49 6.18
C ALA A 92 -5.06 12.97 5.54
N ARG A 93 -6.06 12.72 6.36
CA ARG A 93 -7.40 12.28 5.91
C ARG A 93 -8.12 13.36 5.11
N ASP A 94 -8.04 14.61 5.56
CA ASP A 94 -8.68 15.75 4.89
C ASP A 94 -8.06 15.97 3.51
N VAL A 95 -6.74 15.89 3.39
CA VAL A 95 -6.02 15.97 2.11
C VAL A 95 -6.49 14.89 1.15
N LEU A 96 -6.58 13.64 1.61
CA LEU A 96 -7.06 12.55 0.75
C LEU A 96 -8.52 12.73 0.33
N ALA A 97 -9.36 13.28 1.21
CA ALA A 97 -10.77 13.52 0.92
C ALA A 97 -11.01 14.47 -0.25
N HIS A 98 -10.03 15.29 -0.62
CA HIS A 98 -10.12 16.15 -1.82
C HIS A 98 -10.23 15.37 -3.13
N GLY A 99 -9.77 14.12 -3.18
CA GLY A 99 -9.76 13.38 -4.43
C GLY A 99 -9.89 11.86 -4.30
N CYS A 100 -10.04 11.31 -3.10
CA CYS A 100 -10.19 9.87 -2.91
C CYS A 100 -11.64 9.44 -3.17
N ALA A 101 -11.80 8.38 -3.96
CA ALA A 101 -13.11 7.90 -4.39
C ALA A 101 -13.84 7.00 -3.37
N ILE A 102 -13.27 6.79 -2.20
CA ILE A 102 -13.88 5.97 -1.14
C ILE A 102 -14.22 6.82 0.09
N ASP A 103 -15.09 6.30 0.94
CA ASP A 103 -15.35 6.88 2.24
C ASP A 103 -14.18 6.56 3.19
N LEU A 104 -13.50 7.62 3.63
CA LEU A 104 -12.33 7.55 4.52
C LEU A 104 -12.70 7.65 6.00
N ASP A 105 -13.99 7.72 6.34
CA ASP A 105 -14.41 7.74 7.75
C ASP A 105 -13.86 6.50 8.49
N PRO A 106 -13.28 6.66 9.69
CA PRO A 106 -12.70 5.53 10.43
C PRO A 106 -13.66 4.38 10.72
N SER A 107 -14.96 4.65 10.75
CA SER A 107 -15.98 3.61 10.91
C SER A 107 -16.20 2.77 9.65
N VAL A 108 -15.84 3.30 8.50
CA VAL A 108 -15.97 2.64 7.18
C VAL A 108 -14.63 2.09 6.70
N SER A 109 -13.57 2.86 6.90
CA SER A 109 -12.20 2.51 6.51
C SER A 109 -11.27 2.54 7.73
N PRO A 110 -11.39 1.57 8.65
CA PRO A 110 -10.53 1.49 9.83
C PRO A 110 -9.09 1.11 9.46
N PRO A 111 -8.13 1.27 10.39
CA PRO A 111 -6.79 0.71 10.25
C PRO A 111 -6.83 -0.78 9.87
N GLY A 112 -5.97 -1.20 8.95
CA GLY A 112 -6.00 -2.54 8.34
C GLY A 112 -6.73 -2.60 7.01
N THR A 113 -7.46 -1.55 6.62
CA THR A 113 -8.08 -1.44 5.29
C THR A 113 -7.02 -1.31 4.21
N CYS A 114 -7.20 -2.06 3.12
CA CYS A 114 -6.36 -1.99 1.92
C CYS A 114 -7.26 -2.09 0.69
N VAL A 115 -7.30 -1.03 -0.10
CA VAL A 115 -8.19 -0.97 -1.27
C VAL A 115 -7.47 -0.45 -2.50
N GLN A 116 -7.87 -0.97 -3.65
CA GLN A 116 -7.51 -0.40 -4.95
C GLN A 116 -8.59 0.60 -5.35
N THR A 117 -8.20 1.86 -5.49
CA THR A 117 -9.14 2.94 -5.75
C THR A 117 -8.52 4.03 -6.61
N LEU A 118 -9.23 5.11 -6.80
CA LEU A 118 -8.74 6.32 -7.46
C LEU A 118 -8.42 7.40 -6.44
N LEU A 119 -7.29 8.05 -6.63
CA LEU A 119 -6.97 9.32 -5.99
C LEU A 119 -6.73 10.35 -7.07
N ALA A 120 -7.51 11.42 -7.07
CA ALA A 120 -7.59 12.32 -8.21
C ALA A 120 -7.88 11.53 -9.51
N ARG A 121 -6.96 11.49 -10.47
CA ARG A 121 -7.15 10.78 -11.75
C ARG A 121 -6.23 9.59 -11.92
N THR A 122 -5.61 9.11 -10.85
CA THR A 122 -4.73 7.94 -10.90
C THR A 122 -5.23 6.80 -10.01
N GLY A 123 -5.03 5.57 -10.48
CA GLY A 123 -5.25 4.38 -9.67
C GLY A 123 -4.16 4.23 -8.63
N ILE A 124 -4.56 3.93 -7.42
CA ILE A 124 -3.66 3.69 -6.28
C ILE A 124 -4.04 2.41 -5.54
N VAL A 125 -3.12 1.92 -4.71
CA VAL A 125 -3.42 1.04 -3.59
C VAL A 125 -3.32 1.89 -2.32
N LEU A 126 -4.39 1.95 -1.57
CA LEU A 126 -4.46 2.72 -0.31
C LEU A 126 -4.48 1.76 0.87
N MET A 127 -3.54 1.93 1.79
CA MET A 127 -3.49 1.22 3.06
C MET A 127 -3.77 2.21 4.20
N VAL A 128 -4.78 1.91 5.00
CA VAL A 128 -5.09 2.71 6.19
C VAL A 128 -4.28 2.17 7.37
N ARG A 129 -3.38 2.97 7.89
CA ARG A 129 -2.54 2.67 9.05
C ARG A 129 -3.15 3.22 10.34
N GLU A 130 -2.62 2.82 11.50
CA GLU A 130 -2.96 3.44 12.78
C GLU A 130 -2.66 4.95 12.76
N GLU A 131 -1.52 5.31 12.17
CA GLU A 131 -1.10 6.69 12.00
C GLU A 131 -0.95 7.01 10.50
N GLY A 132 -2.03 7.53 9.90
CA GLY A 132 -2.01 7.97 8.50
C GLY A 132 -2.24 6.87 7.48
N PHE A 133 -1.58 6.99 6.35
CA PHE A 133 -1.82 6.18 5.16
C PHE A 133 -0.53 5.78 4.48
N THR A 134 -0.53 4.62 3.86
CA THR A 134 0.48 4.23 2.87
C THR A 134 -0.20 4.15 1.51
N ILE A 135 0.36 4.82 0.52
CA ILE A 135 -0.19 4.95 -0.82
C ILE A 135 0.82 4.40 -1.81
N LEU A 136 0.39 3.43 -2.61
CA LEU A 136 1.19 2.90 -3.70
C LEU A 136 0.64 3.46 -5.00
N VAL A 137 1.44 4.24 -5.70
CA VAL A 137 1.10 4.87 -6.97
C VAL A 137 1.99 4.32 -8.08
N ARG A 138 1.46 4.11 -9.29
CA ARG A 138 2.28 3.68 -10.41
C ARG A 138 3.38 4.70 -10.68
N GLN A 139 4.59 4.22 -10.87
CA GLN A 139 5.78 5.05 -11.08
C GLN A 139 5.59 6.05 -12.24
N SER A 140 4.87 5.67 -13.28
CA SER A 140 4.56 6.58 -14.41
C SER A 140 3.60 7.73 -14.06
N PHE A 141 2.95 7.70 -12.89
CA PHE A 141 2.07 8.74 -12.37
C PHE A 141 2.63 9.45 -11.14
N SER A 142 3.85 9.15 -10.73
CA SER A 142 4.46 9.70 -9.51
C SER A 142 4.51 11.23 -9.53
N ASP A 143 5.05 11.82 -10.58
CA ASP A 143 5.15 13.29 -10.70
C ASP A 143 3.77 13.97 -10.62
N TYR A 144 2.78 13.38 -11.29
CA TYR A 144 1.40 13.88 -11.23
C TYR A 144 0.83 13.78 -9.82
N PHE A 145 1.03 12.63 -9.17
CA PHE A 145 0.55 12.38 -7.81
C PHE A 145 1.18 13.33 -6.80
N GLU A 146 2.49 13.52 -6.87
CA GLU A 146 3.23 14.46 -5.99
C GLU A 146 2.74 15.89 -6.17
N ALA A 147 2.57 16.36 -7.41
CA ALA A 147 2.06 17.69 -7.70
C ALA A 147 0.64 17.88 -7.15
N TRP A 148 -0.24 16.89 -7.33
CA TRP A 148 -1.59 16.91 -6.78
C TRP A 148 -1.58 16.94 -5.24
N LEU A 149 -0.74 16.10 -4.63
CA LEU A 149 -0.64 16.00 -3.17
C LEU A 149 -0.12 17.30 -2.56
N ALA A 150 0.87 17.92 -3.18
CA ALA A 150 1.40 19.21 -2.77
C ALA A 150 0.32 20.30 -2.83
N ASP A 151 -0.45 20.35 -3.93
CA ASP A 151 -1.54 21.31 -4.11
C ASP A 151 -2.66 21.09 -3.08
N ALA A 152 -3.12 19.86 -2.90
CA ALA A 152 -4.15 19.52 -1.92
C ALA A 152 -3.72 19.77 -0.46
N SER A 153 -2.43 19.79 -0.19
CA SER A 153 -1.88 20.04 1.15
C SER A 153 -1.73 21.52 1.50
N LEU A 154 -1.83 22.43 0.52
CA LEU A 154 -1.59 23.87 0.73
C LEU A 154 -2.47 24.50 1.82
N GLU A 155 -3.69 24.02 1.99
CA GLU A 155 -4.61 24.53 3.01
C GLU A 155 -4.20 24.14 4.45
N TYR A 156 -3.31 23.16 4.60
CA TYR A 156 -2.93 22.55 5.87
C TYR A 156 -1.46 22.78 6.25
N VAL A 157 -0.74 23.52 5.44
CA VAL A 157 0.64 23.95 5.75
C VAL A 157 0.58 25.30 6.44
N PRO A 158 1.25 25.47 7.60
CA PRO A 158 1.26 26.74 8.34
C PRO A 158 2.03 27.85 7.62
#